data_f74324d1041fa410a623d19956a501c1
#
_entry.id   f74324d1041fa410a623d19956a501c1
#
_cell.length_a   1.000
_cell.length_b   1.000
_cell.length_c   1.000
_cell.angle_alpha   90.00
_cell.angle_beta   90.00
_cell.angle_gamma   90.00
#
_symmetry.space_group_name_H-M   'P 1'
#
loop_
_entity.id
_entity.type
_entity.pdbx_description
1 polymer ?
#
loop_
_entity_poly.entity_id
_entity_poly.type
_entity_poly.pdbx_seq_one_letter_code
_entity_poly.pdbx_strand_id
1 'polypeptide(L)'
;MTVMKKVDAVIVGFGWTGAIMAKELTEAGLNVVALERGPMQDTYPDGNYPQVIDELTYSVRKKLFQDVSKETVTIRHSVNDVALPNRQLGAFLPGNGVGGAGLHWSGVHFRVDPIELRMRSHYEERYGKHFIPKDMTIQDFGVSYEELEPFFDYAEKVFGTSGQAWTVNGQLVGEGKGGNPYAPDRSNHFPLESQKNTVSAQLFQKAANEVGYKPYNLPSANTSGPYTNPYGAQMGP
;
A
#
# COMPACT_ATOMS: atom_id res chain seq x y z
N MET A 1 36.66 13.14 -0.60
CA MET A 1 35.61 12.32 0.03
C MET A 1 35.10 13.08 1.22
N THR A 2 33.84 13.48 1.24
CA THR A 2 33.26 14.17 2.40
C THR A 2 32.88 13.09 3.42
N VAL A 3 33.52 13.10 4.58
CA VAL A 3 33.16 12.19 5.67
C VAL A 3 32.00 12.82 6.45
N MET A 4 30.89 12.14 6.52
CA MET A 4 29.74 12.59 7.33
C MET A 4 30.03 12.36 8.82
N LYS A 5 29.37 13.14 9.68
CA LYS A 5 29.39 12.90 11.12
C LYS A 5 28.82 11.51 11.41
N LYS A 6 29.30 10.88 12.48
CA LYS A 6 28.76 9.62 12.99
C LYS A 6 27.27 9.82 13.31
N VAL A 7 26.43 8.89 12.87
CA VAL A 7 25.00 8.83 13.16
C VAL A 7 24.65 7.47 13.77
N ASP A 8 23.49 7.38 14.41
CA ASP A 8 23.05 6.16 15.09
C ASP A 8 22.42 5.17 14.11
N ALA A 9 21.75 5.70 13.06
CA ALA A 9 21.11 4.86 12.03
C ALA A 9 21.25 5.48 10.63
N VAL A 10 21.41 4.62 9.63
CA VAL A 10 21.36 4.97 8.21
C VAL A 10 20.23 4.19 7.55
N ILE A 11 19.30 4.89 6.92
CA ILE A 11 18.19 4.33 6.17
C ILE A 11 18.51 4.42 4.68
N VAL A 12 18.43 3.32 3.96
CA VAL A 12 18.62 3.30 2.51
C VAL A 12 17.28 3.14 1.81
N GLY A 13 16.89 4.17 1.06
CA GLY A 13 15.57 4.32 0.45
C GLY A 13 14.59 5.07 1.36
N PHE A 14 14.01 6.15 0.83
CA PHE A 14 13.08 7.01 1.57
C PHE A 14 11.67 6.97 0.99
N GLY A 15 11.19 5.75 0.72
CA GLY A 15 9.77 5.46 0.53
C GLY A 15 9.02 5.47 1.87
N TRP A 16 7.78 5.08 1.90
CA TRP A 16 6.96 5.13 3.15
C TRP A 16 7.57 4.37 4.32
N THR A 17 8.08 3.16 4.07
CA THR A 17 8.72 2.37 5.13
C THR A 17 9.93 3.10 5.71
N GLY A 18 10.79 3.65 4.85
CA GLY A 18 11.95 4.43 5.29
C GLY A 18 11.55 5.71 6.02
N ALA A 19 10.50 6.38 5.58
CA ALA A 19 9.99 7.59 6.23
C ALA A 19 9.39 7.30 7.62
N ILE A 20 8.60 6.24 7.76
CA ILE A 20 8.06 5.80 9.06
C ILE A 20 9.20 5.42 10.00
N MET A 21 10.18 4.63 9.54
CA MET A 21 11.35 4.27 10.34
C MET A 21 12.15 5.50 10.78
N ALA A 22 12.37 6.46 9.87
CA ALA A 22 13.08 7.69 10.21
C ALA A 22 12.34 8.49 11.29
N LYS A 23 11.01 8.60 11.16
CA LYS A 23 10.18 9.27 12.14
C LYS A 23 10.29 8.61 13.53
N GLU A 24 10.03 7.32 13.61
CA GLU A 24 10.06 6.58 14.87
C GLU A 24 11.43 6.64 15.53
N LEU A 25 12.51 6.46 14.77
CA LEU A 25 13.87 6.51 15.30
C LEU A 25 14.27 7.92 15.77
N THR A 26 13.88 8.96 15.04
CA THR A 26 14.17 10.35 15.46
C THR A 26 13.36 10.78 16.68
N GLU A 27 12.11 10.35 16.80
CA GLU A 27 11.31 10.58 18.01
C GLU A 27 11.84 9.83 19.22
N ALA A 28 12.50 8.68 19.00
CA ALA A 28 13.26 8.00 20.05
C ALA A 28 14.60 8.69 20.42
N GLY A 29 14.91 9.83 19.80
CA GLY A 29 16.09 10.63 20.08
C GLY A 29 17.36 10.22 19.34
N LEU A 30 17.26 9.35 18.33
CA LEU A 30 18.40 8.89 17.52
C LEU A 30 18.73 9.88 16.39
N ASN A 31 20.02 10.02 16.08
CA ASN A 31 20.48 10.76 14.90
C ASN A 31 20.39 9.84 13.68
N VAL A 32 19.53 10.17 12.75
CA VAL A 32 19.24 9.36 11.56
C VAL A 32 19.65 10.08 10.29
N VAL A 33 20.24 9.35 9.34
CA VAL A 33 20.45 9.80 7.97
C VAL A 33 19.69 8.88 7.03
N ALA A 34 18.88 9.45 6.16
CA ALA A 34 18.21 8.74 5.07
C ALA A 34 18.90 9.05 3.75
N LEU A 35 19.19 8.01 2.98
CA LEU A 35 19.76 8.07 1.65
C LEU A 35 18.69 7.68 0.63
N GLU A 36 18.33 8.62 -0.25
CA GLU A 36 17.39 8.38 -1.33
C GLU A 36 18.10 8.65 -2.66
N ARG A 37 17.90 7.78 -3.65
CA ARG A 37 18.53 7.93 -4.97
C ARG A 37 17.80 8.91 -5.88
N GLY A 38 16.47 9.01 -5.72
CA GLY A 38 15.64 9.87 -6.52
C GLY A 38 15.52 11.28 -5.94
N PRO A 39 14.96 12.22 -6.69
CA PRO A 39 14.83 13.60 -6.25
C PRO A 39 13.80 13.77 -5.15
N MET A 40 13.94 14.85 -4.39
CA MET A 40 12.82 15.39 -3.61
C MET A 40 11.79 15.95 -4.59
N GLN A 41 10.54 15.55 -4.41
CA GLN A 41 9.41 16.06 -5.19
C GLN A 41 8.37 16.60 -4.23
N ASP A 42 7.95 17.84 -4.44
CA ASP A 42 6.94 18.49 -3.63
C ASP A 42 5.61 18.57 -4.39
N THR A 43 4.53 18.77 -3.63
CA THR A 43 3.19 18.98 -4.22
C THR A 43 3.18 20.17 -5.17
N TYR A 44 3.94 21.23 -4.86
CA TYR A 44 4.16 22.37 -5.72
C TYR A 44 5.65 22.75 -5.72
N PRO A 45 6.30 22.98 -6.88
CA PRO A 45 5.72 22.94 -8.23
C PRO A 45 5.69 21.54 -8.88
N ASP A 46 6.31 20.53 -8.29
CA ASP A 46 6.63 19.27 -8.97
C ASP A 46 5.39 18.38 -9.20
N GLY A 47 4.49 18.33 -8.21
CA GLY A 47 3.23 17.60 -8.28
C GLY A 47 2.06 18.44 -8.81
N ASN A 48 2.35 19.60 -9.37
CA ASN A 48 1.33 20.51 -9.85
C ASN A 48 0.50 19.84 -10.94
N TYR A 49 -0.79 19.66 -10.70
CA TYR A 49 -1.68 19.14 -11.72
C TYR A 49 -1.75 20.15 -12.87
N PRO A 50 -1.48 19.73 -14.10
CA PRO A 50 -1.71 20.59 -15.24
C PRO A 50 -3.19 20.99 -15.26
N GLN A 51 -3.47 22.26 -15.53
CA GLN A 51 -4.83 22.78 -15.62
C GLN A 51 -5.65 22.09 -16.72
N VAL A 52 -4.96 21.52 -17.71
CA VAL A 52 -5.54 20.71 -18.76
C VAL A 52 -4.95 19.32 -18.67
N ILE A 53 -5.79 18.32 -18.43
CA ILE A 53 -5.40 16.90 -18.43
C ILE A 53 -5.68 16.36 -19.83
N ASP A 54 -4.63 16.16 -20.61
CA ASP A 54 -4.66 15.47 -21.88
C ASP A 54 -3.68 14.28 -21.89
N GLU A 55 -3.66 13.50 -22.96
CA GLU A 55 -2.79 12.33 -23.08
C GLU A 55 -1.29 12.70 -23.02
N LEU A 56 -0.93 13.89 -23.41
CA LEU A 56 0.46 14.38 -23.37
C LEU A 56 0.83 14.80 -21.95
N THR A 57 -0.05 15.45 -21.23
CA THR A 57 0.17 15.87 -19.84
C THR A 57 0.10 14.70 -18.87
N TYR A 58 -0.54 13.59 -19.25
CA TYR A 58 -0.45 12.31 -18.51
C TYR A 58 1.02 11.85 -18.37
N SER A 59 1.91 12.35 -19.20
CA SER A 59 3.35 12.13 -19.11
C SER A 59 3.97 12.67 -17.80
N VAL A 60 3.31 13.55 -17.06
CA VAL A 60 3.74 14.00 -15.73
C VAL A 60 3.90 12.83 -14.77
N ARG A 61 3.04 11.83 -14.85
CA ARG A 61 3.18 10.60 -14.06
C ARG A 61 4.44 9.81 -14.39
N LYS A 62 4.96 9.92 -15.61
CA LYS A 62 6.21 9.24 -16.01
C LYS A 62 7.43 9.74 -15.25
N LYS A 63 7.40 10.97 -14.73
CA LYS A 63 8.47 11.50 -13.89
C LYS A 63 8.51 10.88 -12.49
N LEU A 64 7.41 10.29 -12.04
CA LEU A 64 7.30 9.62 -10.76
C LEU A 64 7.81 8.18 -10.79
N PHE A 65 7.96 7.63 -12.00
CA PHE A 65 8.45 6.27 -12.20
C PHE A 65 9.96 6.25 -12.44
N GLN A 66 10.54 5.10 -12.21
CA GLN A 66 11.91 4.81 -12.56
C GLN A 66 12.15 5.00 -14.07
N ASP A 67 13.23 5.66 -14.42
CA ASP A 67 13.67 5.79 -15.82
C ASP A 67 14.32 4.47 -16.27
N VAL A 68 13.55 3.64 -16.97
CA VAL A 68 14.00 2.33 -17.46
C VAL A 68 15.13 2.40 -18.50
N SER A 69 15.46 3.59 -19.02
CA SER A 69 16.62 3.80 -19.87
C SER A 69 17.94 3.80 -19.08
N LYS A 70 17.88 4.19 -17.82
CA LYS A 70 19.03 4.31 -16.91
C LYS A 70 19.03 3.25 -15.83
N GLU A 71 17.85 2.91 -15.32
CA GLU A 71 17.65 2.02 -14.21
C GLU A 71 16.81 0.84 -14.66
N THR A 72 17.33 -0.36 -14.55
CA THR A 72 16.64 -1.58 -14.99
C THR A 72 16.11 -2.36 -13.80
N VAL A 73 14.95 -2.97 -13.99
CA VAL A 73 14.48 -4.07 -13.13
C VAL A 73 15.06 -5.36 -13.68
N THR A 74 15.65 -6.17 -12.83
CA THR A 74 16.14 -7.49 -13.19
C THR A 74 15.18 -8.57 -12.72
N ILE A 75 14.92 -9.56 -13.59
CA ILE A 75 14.03 -10.69 -13.28
C ILE A 75 14.83 -11.98 -13.40
N ARG A 76 14.68 -12.85 -12.40
CA ARG A 76 15.19 -14.22 -12.42
C ARG A 76 14.26 -15.10 -11.58
N HIS A 77 14.14 -16.36 -11.95
CA HIS A 77 13.26 -17.30 -11.25
C HIS A 77 13.97 -18.07 -10.13
N SER A 78 15.30 -18.13 -10.19
CA SER A 78 16.12 -18.78 -9.16
C SER A 78 17.40 -17.99 -8.91
N VAL A 79 18.08 -18.29 -7.81
CA VAL A 79 19.39 -17.71 -7.49
C VAL A 79 20.48 -18.09 -8.48
N ASN A 80 20.28 -19.19 -9.24
CA ASN A 80 21.23 -19.68 -10.23
C ASN A 80 21.00 -19.08 -11.62
N ASP A 81 19.88 -18.39 -11.83
CA ASP A 81 19.58 -17.78 -13.12
C ASP A 81 20.35 -16.47 -13.30
N VAL A 82 20.68 -16.17 -14.54
CA VAL A 82 21.21 -14.86 -14.89
C VAL A 82 20.11 -13.82 -14.74
N ALA A 83 20.39 -12.77 -13.97
CA ALA A 83 19.47 -11.64 -13.82
C ALA A 83 19.44 -10.81 -15.10
N LEU A 84 18.43 -10.97 -15.91
CA LEU A 84 18.26 -10.23 -17.16
C LEU A 84 17.56 -8.90 -16.92
N PRO A 85 18.06 -7.78 -17.48
CA PRO A 85 17.42 -6.49 -17.32
C PRO A 85 16.13 -6.41 -18.12
N ASN A 86 15.04 -6.04 -17.45
CA ASN A 86 13.77 -5.72 -18.08
C ASN A 86 13.66 -4.19 -18.21
N ARG A 87 13.50 -3.71 -19.44
CA ARG A 87 13.38 -2.27 -19.76
C ARG A 87 11.97 -1.90 -20.23
N GLN A 88 11.03 -2.81 -20.17
CA GLN A 88 9.65 -2.55 -20.58
C GLN A 88 8.92 -1.72 -19.53
N LEU A 89 8.46 -0.52 -19.90
CA LEU A 89 7.63 0.31 -19.05
C LEU A 89 6.29 -0.39 -18.81
N GLY A 90 5.86 -0.44 -17.55
CA GLY A 90 4.60 -1.05 -17.14
C GLY A 90 4.72 -2.49 -16.64
N ALA A 91 5.81 -3.19 -16.92
CA ALA A 91 6.04 -4.54 -16.36
C ALA A 91 6.24 -4.49 -14.84
N PHE A 92 6.88 -3.43 -14.35
CA PHE A 92 7.02 -3.09 -12.95
C PHE A 92 7.23 -1.56 -12.87
N LEU A 93 6.53 -0.89 -11.95
CA LEU A 93 6.53 0.58 -11.84
C LEU A 93 7.03 1.02 -10.45
N PRO A 94 8.31 0.84 -10.12
CA PRO A 94 8.86 1.38 -8.87
C PRO A 94 8.84 2.91 -8.91
N GLY A 95 8.56 3.53 -7.78
CA GLY A 95 8.70 4.97 -7.62
C GLY A 95 10.16 5.38 -7.56
N ASN A 96 10.47 6.59 -8.01
CA ASN A 96 11.79 7.17 -7.97
C ASN A 96 11.74 8.56 -7.33
N GLY A 97 12.20 8.67 -6.09
CA GLY A 97 12.19 9.90 -5.30
C GLY A 97 11.79 9.70 -3.86
N VAL A 98 11.86 10.77 -3.10
CA VAL A 98 11.37 10.82 -1.73
C VAL A 98 9.87 10.53 -1.71
N GLY A 99 9.47 9.50 -0.96
CA GLY A 99 8.10 8.96 -0.97
C GLY A 99 7.96 7.64 -1.76
N GLY A 100 8.95 7.31 -2.60
CA GLY A 100 8.98 6.05 -3.37
C GLY A 100 7.75 5.84 -4.23
N ALA A 101 7.28 4.59 -4.34
CA ALA A 101 6.08 4.26 -5.10
C ALA A 101 4.78 4.87 -4.53
N GLY A 102 4.82 5.40 -3.30
CA GLY A 102 3.72 6.16 -2.71
C GLY A 102 3.33 7.40 -3.50
N LEU A 103 4.28 8.00 -4.24
CA LEU A 103 4.03 9.18 -5.08
C LEU A 103 3.02 8.97 -6.20
N HIS A 104 2.83 7.72 -6.64
CA HIS A 104 1.89 7.38 -7.72
C HIS A 104 0.87 6.29 -7.31
N TRP A 105 0.78 6.00 -6.03
CA TRP A 105 -0.18 5.04 -5.52
C TRP A 105 -1.62 5.54 -5.68
N SER A 106 -2.51 4.65 -6.12
CA SER A 106 -3.92 4.98 -6.34
C SER A 106 -4.77 5.04 -5.07
N GLY A 107 -4.18 4.74 -3.94
CA GLY A 107 -4.85 4.81 -2.64
C GLY A 107 -5.64 3.56 -2.25
N VAL A 108 -5.64 2.49 -3.04
CA VAL A 108 -6.31 1.24 -2.64
C VAL A 108 -5.62 0.66 -1.41
N HIS A 109 -6.36 0.50 -0.31
CA HIS A 109 -5.78 0.20 0.99
C HIS A 109 -6.48 -0.96 1.69
N PHE A 110 -6.18 -2.18 1.24
CA PHE A 110 -6.61 -3.40 1.91
C PHE A 110 -5.66 -3.76 3.05
N ARG A 111 -6.20 -4.42 4.06
CA ARG A 111 -5.39 -5.23 4.98
C ARG A 111 -5.06 -6.56 4.31
N VAL A 112 -3.92 -7.13 4.65
CA VAL A 112 -3.57 -8.47 4.22
C VAL A 112 -4.54 -9.49 4.82
N ASP A 113 -4.92 -10.50 4.04
CA ASP A 113 -5.75 -11.60 4.56
C ASP A 113 -4.90 -12.48 5.51
N PRO A 114 -5.47 -12.96 6.65
CA PRO A 114 -4.76 -13.89 7.54
C PRO A 114 -4.15 -15.10 6.85
N ILE A 115 -4.78 -15.60 5.78
CA ILE A 115 -4.28 -16.73 4.98
C ILE A 115 -2.98 -16.36 4.27
N GLU A 116 -2.85 -15.12 3.79
CA GLU A 116 -1.65 -14.66 3.08
C GLU A 116 -0.42 -14.64 3.99
N LEU A 117 -0.61 -14.43 5.29
CA LEU A 117 0.48 -14.46 6.28
C LEU A 117 0.96 -15.87 6.62
N ARG A 118 0.13 -16.89 6.39
CA ARG A 118 0.41 -18.30 6.67
C ARG A 118 0.14 -19.20 5.47
N MET A 119 0.48 -18.73 4.31
CA MET A 119 0.08 -19.35 3.04
C MET A 119 0.59 -20.79 2.91
N ARG A 120 1.83 -21.07 3.30
CA ARG A 120 2.39 -22.40 3.28
C ARG A 120 1.62 -23.34 4.21
N SER A 121 1.53 -22.97 5.49
CA SER A 121 0.79 -23.76 6.48
C SER A 121 -0.65 -23.99 6.07
N HIS A 122 -1.34 -22.97 5.54
CA HIS A 122 -2.72 -23.08 5.08
C HIS A 122 -2.86 -24.11 3.95
N TYR A 123 -1.98 -24.10 2.95
CA TYR A 123 -2.05 -25.05 1.85
C TYR A 123 -1.68 -26.47 2.31
N GLU A 124 -0.68 -26.64 3.18
CA GLU A 124 -0.30 -27.95 3.71
C GLU A 124 -1.41 -28.54 4.59
N GLU A 125 -2.08 -27.76 5.40
CA GLU A 125 -3.23 -28.16 6.23
C GLU A 125 -4.43 -28.57 5.38
N ARG A 126 -4.73 -27.79 4.35
CA ARG A 126 -5.93 -27.98 3.52
C ARG A 126 -5.79 -29.09 2.46
N TYR A 127 -4.62 -29.19 1.87
CA TYR A 127 -4.39 -30.04 0.69
C TYR A 127 -3.30 -31.10 0.91
N GLY A 128 -2.63 -31.10 2.06
CA GLY A 128 -1.55 -32.01 2.41
C GLY A 128 -0.15 -31.49 2.04
N LYS A 129 0.86 -32.02 2.73
CA LYS A 129 2.27 -31.56 2.62
C LYS A 129 2.90 -31.68 1.22
N HIS A 130 2.28 -32.48 0.33
CA HIS A 130 2.77 -32.68 -1.05
C HIS A 130 2.09 -31.76 -2.07
N PHE A 131 1.16 -30.92 -1.64
CA PHE A 131 0.43 -30.03 -2.53
C PHE A 131 1.33 -28.94 -3.14
N ILE A 132 2.26 -28.40 -2.34
CA ILE A 132 3.19 -27.37 -2.82
C ILE A 132 4.35 -28.09 -3.54
N PRO A 133 4.59 -27.82 -4.84
CA PRO A 133 5.73 -28.33 -5.56
C PRO A 133 7.07 -28.02 -4.88
N LYS A 134 8.05 -28.91 -5.00
CA LYS A 134 9.34 -28.79 -4.29
C LYS A 134 10.17 -27.58 -4.74
N ASP A 135 9.93 -27.08 -5.93
CA ASP A 135 10.60 -25.93 -6.54
C ASP A 135 9.88 -24.60 -6.24
N MET A 136 8.70 -24.63 -5.61
CA MET A 136 8.01 -23.43 -5.15
C MET A 136 8.54 -22.94 -3.80
N THR A 137 8.75 -21.64 -3.70
CA THR A 137 9.29 -20.98 -2.49
C THR A 137 8.22 -20.31 -1.63
N ILE A 138 6.99 -20.86 -1.64
CA ILE A 138 5.91 -20.40 -0.76
C ILE A 138 6.30 -20.66 0.69
N GLN A 139 6.16 -19.65 1.54
CA GLN A 139 6.45 -19.75 2.97
C GLN A 139 5.52 -18.86 3.78
N ASP A 140 5.45 -19.08 5.06
CA ASP A 140 4.74 -18.23 6.00
C ASP A 140 5.58 -16.99 6.34
N PHE A 141 4.92 -15.89 6.66
CA PHE A 141 5.60 -14.63 7.03
C PHE A 141 6.19 -14.69 8.45
N GLY A 142 5.74 -15.61 9.30
CA GLY A 142 6.21 -15.75 10.68
C GLY A 142 5.61 -14.74 11.65
N VAL A 143 4.57 -14.01 11.24
CA VAL A 143 3.73 -13.15 12.08
C VAL A 143 2.27 -13.43 11.80
N SER A 144 1.42 -13.30 12.81
CA SER A 144 -0.02 -13.50 12.67
C SER A 144 -0.74 -12.19 12.31
N TYR A 145 -1.99 -12.32 11.85
CA TYR A 145 -2.84 -11.16 11.62
C TYR A 145 -3.13 -10.40 12.92
N GLU A 146 -3.34 -11.11 14.01
CA GLU A 146 -3.62 -10.55 15.32
C GLU A 146 -2.44 -9.71 15.86
N GLU A 147 -1.22 -10.15 15.60
CA GLU A 147 0.00 -9.38 15.93
C GLU A 147 0.12 -8.11 15.08
N LEU A 148 -0.33 -8.15 13.83
CA LEU A 148 -0.26 -7.01 12.91
C LEU A 148 -1.49 -6.08 12.99
N GLU A 149 -2.61 -6.56 13.50
CA GLU A 149 -3.87 -5.80 13.52
C GLU A 149 -3.74 -4.39 14.13
N PRO A 150 -3.08 -4.19 15.27
CA PRO A 150 -2.89 -2.85 15.83
C PRO A 150 -2.10 -1.90 14.92
N PHE A 151 -1.16 -2.43 14.16
CA PHE A 151 -0.37 -1.66 13.21
C PHE A 151 -1.14 -1.34 11.93
N PHE A 152 -1.99 -2.24 11.45
CA PHE A 152 -2.93 -1.94 10.37
C PHE A 152 -3.90 -0.83 10.77
N ASP A 153 -4.48 -0.91 11.97
CA ASP A 153 -5.37 0.11 12.50
C ASP A 153 -4.66 1.47 12.60
N TYR A 154 -3.42 1.48 13.09
CA TYR A 154 -2.63 2.70 13.16
C TYR A 154 -2.27 3.26 11.78
N ALA A 155 -1.87 2.41 10.85
CA ALA A 155 -1.56 2.81 9.47
C ALA A 155 -2.78 3.44 8.78
N GLU A 156 -3.96 2.83 8.94
CA GLU A 156 -5.20 3.39 8.40
C GLU A 156 -5.50 4.78 8.98
N LYS A 157 -5.21 5.01 10.26
CA LYS A 157 -5.33 6.34 10.89
C LYS A 157 -4.29 7.32 10.34
N VAL A 158 -3.05 6.88 10.13
CA VAL A 158 -2.01 7.73 9.54
C VAL A 158 -2.37 8.16 8.12
N PHE A 159 -2.93 7.26 7.32
CA PHE A 159 -3.33 7.55 5.94
C PHE A 159 -4.73 8.17 5.79
N GLY A 160 -5.51 8.27 6.85
CA GLY A 160 -6.90 8.74 6.77
C GLY A 160 -7.76 7.85 5.88
N THR A 161 -7.60 6.53 6.02
CA THR A 161 -8.26 5.56 5.14
C THR A 161 -9.77 5.62 5.29
N SER A 162 -10.46 5.77 4.16
CA SER A 162 -11.93 5.70 4.08
C SER A 162 -12.37 4.29 3.74
N GLY A 163 -13.44 3.82 4.38
CA GLY A 163 -13.93 2.48 4.13
C GLY A 163 -15.13 2.10 5.00
N GLN A 164 -15.68 0.91 4.76
CA GLN A 164 -16.70 0.30 5.58
C GLN A 164 -16.22 -1.05 6.10
N ALA A 165 -16.09 -1.18 7.41
CA ALA A 165 -15.78 -2.45 8.05
C ALA A 165 -16.91 -3.47 7.85
N TRP A 166 -16.57 -4.75 7.70
CA TRP A 166 -17.56 -5.83 7.76
C TRP A 166 -17.89 -6.21 9.19
N THR A 167 -16.85 -6.55 9.96
CA THR A 167 -16.95 -6.83 11.40
C THR A 167 -16.01 -5.94 12.19
N VAL A 168 -16.40 -5.61 13.42
CA VAL A 168 -15.57 -4.90 14.41
C VAL A 168 -15.72 -5.62 15.74
N ASN A 169 -14.63 -6.13 16.30
CA ASN A 169 -14.62 -6.95 17.52
C ASN A 169 -15.66 -8.09 17.47
N GLY A 170 -15.71 -8.79 16.34
CA GLY A 170 -16.64 -9.89 16.08
C GLY A 170 -18.10 -9.47 15.83
N GLN A 171 -18.43 -8.19 15.90
CA GLN A 171 -19.78 -7.69 15.63
C GLN A 171 -19.96 -7.31 14.16
N LEU A 172 -21.00 -7.80 13.53
CA LEU A 172 -21.36 -7.47 12.15
C LEU A 172 -21.88 -6.04 12.05
N VAL A 173 -21.16 -5.19 11.32
CA VAL A 173 -21.48 -3.77 11.15
C VAL A 173 -21.60 -3.32 9.69
N GLY A 174 -21.16 -4.15 8.75
CA GLY A 174 -20.98 -3.79 7.32
C GLY A 174 -22.09 -4.29 6.40
N GLU A 175 -23.00 -5.14 6.89
CA GLU A 175 -24.06 -5.70 6.06
C GLU A 175 -25.01 -4.62 5.53
N GLY A 176 -25.26 -4.63 4.24
CA GLY A 176 -26.06 -3.60 3.57
C GLY A 176 -25.41 -2.22 3.44
N LYS A 177 -24.21 -2.03 4.00
CA LYS A 177 -23.49 -0.75 4.00
C LYS A 177 -22.24 -0.75 3.10
N GLY A 178 -22.00 -1.83 2.39
CA GLY A 178 -20.84 -1.96 1.48
C GLY A 178 -19.56 -2.43 2.15
N GLY A 179 -19.64 -3.10 3.31
CA GLY A 179 -18.51 -3.78 3.92
C GLY A 179 -18.11 -5.03 3.13
N ASN A 180 -16.81 -5.36 3.15
CA ASN A 180 -16.30 -6.56 2.51
C ASN A 180 -16.53 -7.80 3.41
N PRO A 181 -17.40 -8.75 3.02
CA PRO A 181 -17.70 -9.93 3.83
C PRO A 181 -16.53 -10.92 3.98
N TYR A 182 -15.49 -10.73 3.18
CA TYR A 182 -14.27 -11.54 3.20
C TYR A 182 -13.11 -10.88 3.94
N ALA A 183 -13.30 -9.63 4.39
CA ALA A 183 -12.28 -8.94 5.17
C ALA A 183 -12.13 -9.56 6.57
N PRO A 184 -10.90 -9.62 7.10
CA PRO A 184 -10.69 -10.07 8.47
C PRO A 184 -11.35 -9.13 9.48
N ASP A 185 -11.61 -9.66 10.69
CA ASP A 185 -12.11 -8.85 11.79
C ASP A 185 -11.13 -7.76 12.18
N ARG A 186 -11.63 -6.70 12.78
CA ARG A 186 -10.83 -5.53 13.13
C ARG A 186 -11.27 -4.96 14.48
N SER A 187 -10.35 -4.27 15.15
CA SER A 187 -10.62 -3.65 16.45
C SER A 187 -11.41 -2.34 16.37
N ASN A 188 -11.30 -1.62 15.23
CA ASN A 188 -11.92 -0.31 15.03
C ASN A 188 -12.57 -0.17 13.66
N HIS A 189 -13.51 0.76 13.54
CA HIS A 189 -13.97 1.24 12.24
C HIS A 189 -12.84 1.93 11.46
N PHE A 190 -13.02 2.09 10.15
CA PHE A 190 -12.14 2.97 9.38
C PHE A 190 -12.20 4.40 9.93
N PRO A 191 -11.11 5.17 9.82
CA PRO A 191 -11.08 6.58 10.25
C PRO A 191 -12.13 7.45 9.57
N LEU A 192 -12.45 7.12 8.33
CA LEU A 192 -13.43 7.83 7.51
C LEU A 192 -14.42 6.85 6.87
N GLU A 193 -15.62 7.32 6.63
CA GLU A 193 -16.63 6.56 5.89
C GLU A 193 -16.19 6.29 4.45
N SER A 194 -16.76 5.26 3.82
CA SER A 194 -16.51 4.97 2.40
C SER A 194 -16.80 6.18 1.53
N GLN A 195 -16.00 6.32 0.47
CA GLN A 195 -16.28 7.32 -0.56
C GLN A 195 -17.63 7.06 -1.24
N LYS A 196 -18.26 8.13 -1.71
CA LYS A 196 -19.53 8.03 -2.44
C LYS A 196 -19.33 7.29 -3.76
N ASN A 197 -20.14 6.29 -3.98
CA ASN A 197 -20.13 5.54 -5.22
C ASN A 197 -20.65 6.38 -6.40
N THR A 198 -19.98 6.27 -7.54
CA THR A 198 -20.48 6.81 -8.81
C THR A 198 -21.77 6.10 -9.22
N VAL A 199 -22.53 6.69 -10.13
CA VAL A 199 -23.76 6.07 -10.68
C VAL A 199 -23.46 4.69 -11.29
N SER A 200 -22.35 4.56 -12.01
CA SER A 200 -21.95 3.27 -12.59
C SER A 200 -21.63 2.22 -11.52
N ALA A 201 -20.95 2.60 -10.43
CA ALA A 201 -20.69 1.70 -9.31
C ALA A 201 -21.98 1.27 -8.59
N GLN A 202 -22.95 2.18 -8.42
CA GLN A 202 -24.26 1.86 -7.83
C GLN A 202 -25.05 0.88 -8.71
N LEU A 203 -25.05 1.07 -10.03
CA LEU A 203 -25.68 0.14 -10.98
C LEU A 203 -24.99 -1.24 -10.94
N PHE A 204 -23.66 -1.26 -10.90
CA PHE A 204 -22.92 -2.50 -10.74
C PHE A 204 -23.28 -3.22 -9.42
N GLN A 205 -23.30 -2.52 -8.29
CA GLN A 205 -23.70 -3.09 -7.01
C GLN A 205 -25.09 -3.70 -7.05
N LYS A 206 -26.06 -2.98 -7.66
CA LYS A 206 -27.43 -3.48 -7.82
C LYS A 206 -27.44 -4.77 -8.63
N ALA A 207 -26.86 -4.77 -9.82
CA ALA A 207 -26.83 -5.94 -10.70
C ALA A 207 -26.11 -7.13 -10.06
N ALA A 208 -24.97 -6.90 -9.39
CA ALA A 208 -24.22 -7.94 -8.71
C ALA A 208 -25.03 -8.59 -7.56
N ASN A 209 -25.75 -7.78 -6.79
CA ASN A 209 -26.63 -8.30 -5.73
C ASN A 209 -27.78 -9.13 -6.28
N GLU A 210 -28.37 -8.72 -7.41
CA GLU A 210 -29.47 -9.47 -8.06
C GLU A 210 -29.05 -10.88 -8.50
N VAL A 211 -27.77 -11.08 -8.84
CA VAL A 211 -27.20 -12.39 -9.20
C VAL A 211 -26.48 -13.11 -8.05
N GLY A 212 -26.64 -12.63 -6.82
CA GLY A 212 -26.15 -13.29 -5.60
C GLY A 212 -24.68 -13.00 -5.23
N TYR A 213 -24.00 -12.10 -5.94
CA TYR A 213 -22.69 -11.62 -5.51
C TYR A 213 -22.80 -10.62 -4.35
N LYS A 214 -21.68 -10.39 -3.69
CA LYS A 214 -21.59 -9.45 -2.55
C LYS A 214 -20.58 -8.33 -2.88
N PRO A 215 -20.98 -7.35 -3.67
CA PRO A 215 -20.14 -6.20 -3.97
C PRO A 215 -19.90 -5.37 -2.72
N TYR A 216 -18.69 -4.81 -2.59
CA TYR A 216 -18.33 -4.00 -1.45
C TYR A 216 -17.58 -2.74 -1.89
N ASN A 217 -17.53 -1.75 -1.01
CA ASN A 217 -16.79 -0.52 -1.24
C ASN A 217 -15.30 -0.76 -0.99
N LEU A 218 -14.50 -0.30 -1.93
CA LEU A 218 -13.05 -0.42 -1.86
C LEU A 218 -12.52 0.50 -0.74
N PRO A 219 -11.76 -0.02 0.25
CA PRO A 219 -11.09 0.85 1.20
C PRO A 219 -10.00 1.66 0.49
N SER A 220 -9.91 2.94 0.83
CA SER A 220 -9.03 3.86 0.12
C SER A 220 -8.37 4.84 1.07
N ALA A 221 -7.08 5.07 0.89
CA ALA A 221 -6.35 6.14 1.55
C ALA A 221 -6.59 7.52 0.90
N ASN A 222 -7.50 7.61 -0.06
CA ASN A 222 -8.07 8.89 -0.46
C ASN A 222 -9.16 9.26 0.55
N THR A 223 -8.99 10.37 1.23
CA THR A 223 -9.91 10.82 2.28
C THR A 223 -11.28 11.15 1.71
N SER A 224 -12.34 10.69 2.37
CA SER A 224 -13.73 10.99 1.97
C SER A 224 -14.27 12.27 2.60
N GLY A 225 -13.50 12.92 3.46
CA GLY A 225 -13.79 14.17 4.14
C GLY A 225 -12.56 14.75 4.80
N PRO A 226 -12.65 15.96 5.40
CA PRO A 226 -11.56 16.56 6.15
C PRO A 226 -11.11 15.64 7.28
N TYR A 227 -9.80 15.46 7.42
CA TYR A 227 -9.20 14.58 8.41
C TYR A 227 -7.85 15.10 8.89
N THR A 228 -7.61 15.04 10.20
CA THR A 228 -6.28 15.30 10.78
C THR A 228 -5.71 14.00 11.28
N ASN A 229 -4.60 13.57 10.72
CA ASN A 229 -3.99 12.31 11.08
C ASN A 229 -3.23 12.37 12.43
N PRO A 230 -2.80 11.23 13.00
CA PRO A 230 -2.05 11.20 14.26
C PRO A 230 -0.76 12.03 14.27
N TYR A 231 -0.21 12.35 13.10
CA TYR A 231 0.98 13.20 12.98
C TYR A 231 0.65 14.69 12.88
N GLY A 232 -0.62 15.07 13.01
CA GLY A 232 -1.07 16.44 12.89
C GLY A 232 -1.19 16.94 11.44
N ALA A 233 -0.97 16.08 10.45
CA ALA A 233 -1.15 16.46 9.04
C ALA A 233 -2.65 16.58 8.72
N GLN A 234 -3.01 17.72 8.15
CA GLN A 234 -4.37 17.94 7.65
C GLN A 234 -4.49 17.34 6.25
N MET A 235 -5.47 16.49 6.09
CA MET A 235 -5.81 15.80 4.87
C MET A 235 -7.27 16.08 4.52
N GLY A 236 -7.57 16.19 3.27
CA GLY A 236 -8.95 16.43 2.94
C GLY A 236 -9.19 16.49 1.45
N PRO A 237 -10.46 16.40 1.02
CA PRO A 237 -10.83 16.75 -0.35
C PRO A 237 -10.65 18.24 -0.58
#